data_78470b9740e3804cb22e87f6b53186aa
#
_entry.id   78470b9740e3804cb22e87f6b53186aa
#
_cell.length_a   1.000
_cell.length_b   1.000
_cell.length_c   1.000
_cell.angle_alpha   90.00
_cell.angle_beta   90.00
_cell.angle_gamma   90.00
#
_symmetry.space_group_name_H-M   'P 1'
#
loop_
_entity.id
_entity.type
_entity.pdbx_description
1 polymer ?
#
loop_
_entity_poly.entity_id
_entity_poly.type
_entity_poly.pdbx_seq_one_letter_code
_entity_poly.pdbx_strand_id
1 'polypeptide(L)'
;MKATPRFSFARTTLARRLYGFALTGLLVLSAAHASDTPIAQVRETFQATRLGGDATQLEALPPWLRTRQVSAEERPVLNAYHAASEAMQAGQRWNPLTKLTLAHRAIAALDLALKDVHTEATHAPPARDLPAEAEVQLIALNTFSQLPTFLHTRPRAHTLLLQLQTHPDFGQWPADFRAAIYCAAVRLHRAEQVPLVAQQALQQAKALARHPLTRQEVAQLEAVPL
;
A
#
# COMPACT_ATOMS: atom_id res chain seq x y z
N MET A 1 31.29 -8.61 -54.41
CA MET A 1 31.95 -7.94 -53.28
C MET A 1 30.85 -7.33 -52.39
N LYS A 2 30.56 -7.96 -51.25
CA LYS A 2 29.55 -7.48 -50.29
C LYS A 2 30.31 -7.04 -49.03
N ALA A 3 30.19 -5.76 -48.69
CA ALA A 3 30.82 -5.17 -47.48
C ALA A 3 29.85 -5.33 -46.29
N THR A 4 30.30 -5.97 -45.22
CA THR A 4 29.64 -6.08 -43.93
C THR A 4 29.98 -4.88 -43.05
N PRO A 5 29.03 -4.22 -42.40
CA PRO A 5 29.34 -3.19 -41.41
C PRO A 5 29.70 -3.82 -40.07
N ARG A 6 30.91 -3.42 -39.58
CA ARG A 6 31.36 -3.73 -38.22
C ARG A 6 30.70 -2.78 -37.22
N PHE A 7 29.88 -3.32 -36.33
CA PHE A 7 29.39 -2.60 -35.15
C PHE A 7 30.49 -2.58 -34.07
N SER A 8 31.01 -1.38 -33.80
CA SER A 8 31.94 -1.12 -32.71
C SER A 8 31.15 -0.88 -31.42
N PHE A 9 31.28 -1.79 -30.43
CA PHE A 9 30.75 -1.60 -29.08
C PHE A 9 31.71 -0.70 -28.29
N ALA A 10 31.32 0.56 -28.06
CA ALA A 10 32.00 1.43 -27.12
C ALA A 10 31.67 0.99 -25.69
N ARG A 11 32.67 0.44 -24.99
CA ARG A 11 32.60 0.15 -23.54
C ARG A 11 32.75 1.48 -22.79
N THR A 12 31.64 1.99 -22.27
CA THR A 12 31.63 3.08 -21.29
C THR A 12 31.85 2.50 -19.90
N THR A 13 33.09 2.64 -19.41
CA THR A 13 33.45 2.36 -18.02
C THR A 13 32.91 3.47 -17.12
N LEU A 14 31.81 3.20 -16.43
CA LEU A 14 31.28 4.08 -15.39
C LEU A 14 32.09 3.88 -14.10
N ALA A 15 32.84 4.91 -13.74
CA ALA A 15 33.63 4.99 -12.52
C ALA A 15 32.69 4.92 -11.28
N ARG A 16 32.90 3.87 -10.48
CA ARG A 16 32.33 3.70 -9.15
C ARG A 16 32.96 4.75 -8.21
N ARG A 17 32.26 5.83 -7.92
CA ARG A 17 32.58 6.71 -6.79
C ARG A 17 32.02 6.11 -5.52
N LEU A 18 32.89 5.53 -4.71
CA LEU A 18 32.67 5.18 -3.32
C LEU A 18 32.54 6.48 -2.51
N TYR A 19 31.36 6.83 -2.11
CA TYR A 19 31.14 7.78 -1.03
C TYR A 19 30.78 6.98 0.22
N GLY A 20 31.78 6.85 1.10
CA GLY A 20 31.56 6.42 2.47
C GLY A 20 30.81 7.51 3.21
N PHE A 21 29.58 7.27 3.60
CA PHE A 21 28.88 8.07 4.59
C PHE A 21 28.88 7.31 5.91
N ALA A 22 29.62 7.89 6.87
CA ALA A 22 29.59 7.49 8.26
C ALA A 22 28.17 7.70 8.80
N LEU A 23 27.51 6.61 9.22
CA LEU A 23 26.25 6.63 9.94
C LEU A 23 26.52 7.10 11.38
N THR A 24 26.40 8.39 11.62
CA THR A 24 26.16 8.89 12.98
C THR A 24 24.65 8.84 13.21
N GLY A 25 24.22 7.85 13.98
CA GLY A 25 22.82 7.70 14.37
C GLY A 25 22.38 8.84 15.27
N LEU A 26 21.61 9.77 14.71
CA LEU A 26 20.81 10.70 15.49
C LEU A 26 19.41 10.11 15.63
N LEU A 27 19.15 9.47 16.78
CA LEU A 27 17.82 9.13 17.26
C LEU A 27 17.07 10.45 17.52
N VAL A 28 16.40 10.96 16.50
CA VAL A 28 15.41 12.03 16.72
C VAL A 28 14.17 11.36 17.25
N LEU A 29 14.01 11.40 18.57
CA LEU A 29 12.71 11.17 19.21
C LEU A 29 11.78 12.31 18.77
N SER A 30 11.09 12.13 17.66
CA SER A 30 9.94 12.95 17.33
C SER A 30 8.79 12.50 18.21
N ALA A 31 8.47 13.30 19.23
CA ALA A 31 7.23 13.19 19.99
C ALA A 31 6.06 13.51 19.05
N ALA A 32 5.60 12.51 18.31
CA ALA A 32 4.33 12.54 17.63
C ALA A 32 3.31 11.87 18.56
N HIS A 33 2.21 12.54 18.81
CA HIS A 33 1.04 11.95 19.47
C HIS A 33 0.43 10.90 18.54
N ALA A 34 1.07 9.76 18.42
CA ALA A 34 0.50 8.57 17.84
C ALA A 34 -0.19 7.82 18.97
N SER A 35 -1.44 7.48 18.80
CA SER A 35 -2.12 6.50 19.65
C SER A 35 -1.23 5.25 19.72
N ASP A 36 -0.73 4.93 20.93
CA ASP A 36 0.22 3.81 21.19
C ASP A 36 -0.40 2.42 21.02
N THR A 37 -1.41 2.28 20.17
CA THR A 37 -2.04 0.98 19.93
C THR A 37 -1.18 0.12 19.00
N PRO A 38 -1.08 -1.20 19.26
CA PRO A 38 -0.31 -2.11 18.42
C PRO A 38 -0.65 -2.01 16.93
N ILE A 39 -1.93 -1.76 16.61
CA ILE A 39 -2.38 -1.64 15.22
C ILE A 39 -1.95 -0.32 14.56
N ALA A 40 -1.84 0.78 15.30
CA ALA A 40 -1.29 2.03 14.78
C ALA A 40 0.18 1.86 14.36
N GLN A 41 0.97 1.15 15.16
CA GLN A 41 2.34 0.80 14.82
C GLN A 41 2.41 -0.11 13.58
N VAL A 42 1.49 -1.06 13.46
CA VAL A 42 1.38 -1.94 12.26
C VAL A 42 1.12 -1.09 11.02
N ARG A 43 0.16 -0.17 11.09
CA ARG A 43 -0.20 0.74 9.98
C ARG A 43 0.99 1.56 9.53
N GLU A 44 1.67 2.22 10.47
CA GLU A 44 2.82 3.08 10.17
C GLU A 44 3.97 2.28 9.56
N THR A 45 4.34 1.15 10.18
CA THR A 45 5.41 0.27 9.67
C THR A 45 5.09 -0.24 8.26
N PHE A 46 3.85 -0.70 8.04
CA PHE A 46 3.41 -1.17 6.72
C PHE A 46 3.51 -0.06 5.68
N GLN A 47 3.01 1.13 5.99
CA GLN A 47 3.03 2.26 5.06
C GLN A 47 4.45 2.72 4.75
N ALA A 48 5.31 2.85 5.76
CA ALA A 48 6.72 3.22 5.60
C ALA A 48 7.46 2.20 4.72
N THR A 49 7.28 0.89 4.98
CA THR A 49 7.89 -0.18 4.19
C THR A 49 7.41 -0.15 2.74
N ARG A 50 6.12 0.03 2.53
CA ARG A 50 5.53 0.11 1.19
C ARG A 50 6.07 1.30 0.38
N LEU A 51 6.21 2.45 1.02
CA LEU A 51 6.70 3.68 0.37
C LEU A 51 8.22 3.69 0.20
N GLY A 52 8.95 3.05 1.10
CA GLY A 52 10.41 2.95 1.03
C GLY A 52 10.92 2.06 -0.11
N GLY A 53 10.14 1.06 -0.51
CA GLY A 53 10.47 0.16 -1.62
C GLY A 53 11.68 -0.74 -1.38
N ASP A 54 12.17 -0.84 -0.13
CA ASP A 54 13.31 -1.70 0.22
C ASP A 54 12.89 -3.18 0.24
N ALA A 55 13.49 -3.97 -0.64
CA ALA A 55 13.18 -5.39 -0.80
C ALA A 55 13.41 -6.19 0.51
N THR A 56 14.45 -5.86 1.27
CA THR A 56 14.76 -6.53 2.54
C THR A 56 13.69 -6.26 3.59
N GLN A 57 13.22 -5.02 3.70
CA GLN A 57 12.14 -4.66 4.60
C GLN A 57 10.82 -5.30 4.19
N LEU A 58 10.54 -5.36 2.89
CA LEU A 58 9.36 -6.03 2.35
C LEU A 58 9.39 -7.55 2.62
N GLU A 59 10.56 -8.20 2.58
CA GLU A 59 10.69 -9.62 2.96
C GLU A 59 10.50 -9.86 4.46
N ALA A 60 10.95 -8.93 5.29
CA ALA A 60 10.82 -9.02 6.75
C ALA A 60 9.41 -8.72 7.27
N LEU A 61 8.58 -8.02 6.49
CA LEU A 61 7.28 -7.52 6.94
C LEU A 61 6.26 -8.64 7.30
N PRO A 62 6.01 -9.69 6.49
CA PRO A 62 5.05 -10.73 6.86
C PRO A 62 5.43 -11.52 8.12
N PRO A 63 6.68 -11.98 8.32
CA PRO A 63 7.06 -12.62 9.58
C PRO A 63 6.94 -11.67 10.77
N TRP A 64 7.25 -10.39 10.61
CA TRP A 64 7.07 -9.40 11.66
C TRP A 64 5.60 -9.22 12.04
N LEU A 65 4.69 -9.13 11.07
CA LEU A 65 3.25 -9.03 11.29
C LEU A 65 2.69 -10.23 12.06
N ARG A 66 3.18 -11.44 11.75
CA ARG A 66 2.73 -12.67 12.44
C ARG A 66 3.05 -12.70 13.93
N THR A 67 4.05 -11.96 14.37
CA THR A 67 4.43 -11.88 15.79
C THR A 67 3.63 -10.82 16.57
N ARG A 68 2.80 -10.02 15.90
CA ARG A 68 2.03 -8.98 16.58
C ARG A 68 0.85 -9.56 17.32
N GLN A 69 0.68 -9.11 18.55
CA GLN A 69 -0.48 -9.42 19.36
C GLN A 69 -1.40 -8.20 19.34
N VAL A 70 -2.63 -8.42 18.92
CA VAL A 70 -3.69 -7.40 18.84
C VAL A 70 -4.94 -7.96 19.49
N SER A 71 -5.91 -7.11 19.81
CA SER A 71 -7.21 -7.52 20.30
C SER A 71 -7.96 -8.39 19.25
N ALA A 72 -8.98 -9.11 19.67
CA ALA A 72 -9.80 -9.90 18.74
C ALA A 72 -10.41 -9.01 17.65
N GLU A 73 -10.88 -7.84 18.02
CA GLU A 73 -11.49 -6.84 17.13
C GLU A 73 -10.51 -6.26 16.09
N GLU A 74 -9.22 -6.22 16.41
CA GLU A 74 -8.17 -5.75 15.51
C GLU A 74 -7.59 -6.84 14.62
N ARG A 75 -7.89 -8.09 14.91
CA ARG A 75 -7.35 -9.26 14.19
C ARG A 75 -7.66 -9.25 12.70
N PRO A 76 -8.88 -8.94 12.23
CA PRO A 76 -9.15 -8.83 10.80
C PRO A 76 -8.27 -7.79 10.11
N VAL A 77 -8.00 -6.65 10.77
CA VAL A 77 -7.14 -5.59 10.24
C VAL A 77 -5.68 -6.07 10.13
N LEU A 78 -5.16 -6.72 11.18
CA LEU A 78 -3.81 -7.31 11.15
C LEU A 78 -3.69 -8.37 10.03
N ASN A 79 -4.72 -9.22 9.86
CA ASN A 79 -4.77 -10.23 8.80
C ASN A 79 -4.77 -9.58 7.41
N ALA A 80 -5.48 -8.47 7.22
CA ALA A 80 -5.48 -7.72 5.97
C ALA A 80 -4.08 -7.14 5.66
N TYR A 81 -3.40 -6.55 6.64
CA TYR A 81 -2.00 -6.10 6.46
C TYR A 81 -1.05 -7.24 6.11
N HIS A 82 -1.20 -8.39 6.77
CA HIS A 82 -0.41 -9.58 6.45
C HIS A 82 -0.66 -10.04 5.01
N ALA A 83 -1.91 -10.16 4.59
CA ALA A 83 -2.27 -10.54 3.22
C ALA A 83 -1.72 -9.55 2.18
N ALA A 84 -1.86 -8.24 2.42
CA ALA A 84 -1.30 -7.22 1.55
C ALA A 84 0.23 -7.31 1.45
N SER A 85 0.93 -7.59 2.56
CA SER A 85 2.38 -7.78 2.56
C SER A 85 2.81 -8.99 1.73
N GLU A 86 2.04 -10.09 1.74
CA GLU A 86 2.27 -11.26 0.88
C GLU A 86 2.03 -10.93 -0.61
N ALA A 87 1.01 -10.13 -0.92
CA ALA A 87 0.79 -9.65 -2.29
C ALA A 87 1.96 -8.79 -2.79
N MET A 88 2.52 -7.93 -1.95
CA MET A 88 3.72 -7.15 -2.28
C MET A 88 4.92 -8.04 -2.55
N GLN A 89 5.14 -9.08 -1.73
CA GLN A 89 6.19 -10.09 -1.98
C GLN A 89 5.97 -10.84 -3.29
N ALA A 90 4.72 -11.15 -3.66
CA ALA A 90 4.42 -11.77 -4.94
C ALA A 90 4.95 -10.93 -6.11
N GLY A 91 4.83 -9.60 -6.00
CA GLY A 91 5.37 -8.66 -7.00
C GLY A 91 6.88 -8.80 -7.24
N GLN A 92 7.65 -9.13 -6.20
CA GLN A 92 9.11 -9.25 -6.22
C GLN A 92 9.64 -10.62 -6.67
N ARG A 93 8.80 -11.65 -6.68
CA ARG A 93 9.24 -13.00 -7.08
C ARG A 93 9.46 -13.06 -8.60
N TRP A 94 10.58 -13.66 -9.02
CA TRP A 94 10.86 -13.89 -10.45
C TRP A 94 10.07 -15.08 -11.01
N ASN A 95 9.80 -16.11 -10.20
CA ASN A 95 9.10 -17.33 -10.61
C ASN A 95 7.59 -17.06 -10.77
N PRO A 96 7.00 -17.22 -11.97
CA PRO A 96 5.59 -16.92 -12.22
C PRO A 96 4.61 -17.76 -11.40
N LEU A 97 4.93 -19.04 -11.15
CA LEU A 97 4.07 -19.94 -10.37
C LEU A 97 4.03 -19.50 -8.90
N THR A 98 5.20 -19.19 -8.31
CA THR A 98 5.28 -18.67 -6.94
C THR A 98 4.55 -17.33 -6.82
N LYS A 99 4.73 -16.44 -7.81
CA LYS A 99 4.01 -15.16 -7.87
C LYS A 99 2.50 -15.37 -7.85
N LEU A 100 1.99 -16.26 -8.70
CA LEU A 100 0.56 -16.55 -8.81
C LEU A 100 0.01 -17.17 -7.52
N THR A 101 0.72 -18.14 -6.94
CA THR A 101 0.32 -18.77 -5.67
C THR A 101 0.21 -17.76 -4.53
N LEU A 102 1.20 -16.88 -4.38
CA LEU A 102 1.18 -15.83 -3.36
C LEU A 102 0.04 -14.84 -3.60
N ALA A 103 -0.21 -14.43 -4.85
CA ALA A 103 -1.30 -13.53 -5.19
C ALA A 103 -2.67 -14.15 -4.85
N HIS A 104 -2.92 -15.41 -5.21
CA HIS A 104 -4.17 -16.09 -4.86
C HIS A 104 -4.35 -16.26 -3.35
N ARG A 105 -3.28 -16.59 -2.62
CA ARG A 105 -3.33 -16.68 -1.16
C ARG A 105 -3.66 -15.33 -0.52
N ALA A 106 -3.04 -14.27 -0.99
CA ALA A 106 -3.32 -12.92 -0.51
C ALA A 106 -4.78 -12.50 -0.79
N ILE A 107 -5.31 -12.80 -1.99
CA ILE A 107 -6.72 -12.54 -2.33
C ILE A 107 -7.66 -13.27 -1.36
N ALA A 108 -7.45 -14.58 -1.16
CA ALA A 108 -8.28 -15.38 -0.28
C ALA A 108 -8.23 -14.89 1.18
N ALA A 109 -7.05 -14.49 1.67
CA ALA A 109 -6.88 -13.95 3.01
C ALA A 109 -7.55 -12.57 3.17
N LEU A 110 -7.51 -11.70 2.14
CA LEU A 110 -8.24 -10.44 2.15
C LEU A 110 -9.76 -10.65 2.12
N ASP A 111 -10.25 -11.64 1.37
CA ASP A 111 -11.67 -11.99 1.36
C ASP A 111 -12.16 -12.44 2.73
N LEU A 112 -11.34 -13.22 3.43
CA LEU A 112 -11.65 -13.63 4.79
C LEU A 112 -11.65 -12.42 5.74
N ALA A 113 -10.64 -11.56 5.67
CA ALA A 113 -10.55 -10.35 6.51
C ALA A 113 -11.74 -9.40 6.29
N LEU A 114 -12.19 -9.20 5.04
CA LEU A 114 -13.37 -8.41 4.70
C LEU A 114 -14.65 -9.01 5.30
N LYS A 115 -14.78 -10.34 5.27
CA LYS A 115 -15.91 -11.03 5.87
C LYS A 115 -15.91 -10.95 7.40
N ASP A 116 -14.75 -11.20 8.01
CA ASP A 116 -14.60 -11.23 9.46
C ASP A 116 -14.86 -9.85 10.06
N VAL A 117 -14.31 -8.78 9.47
CA VAL A 117 -14.53 -7.42 9.97
C VAL A 117 -15.98 -6.98 9.88
N HIS A 118 -16.73 -7.41 8.87
CA HIS A 118 -18.16 -7.11 8.75
C HIS A 118 -18.99 -7.80 9.84
N THR A 119 -18.58 -8.98 10.25
CA THR A 119 -19.23 -9.74 11.32
C THR A 119 -18.92 -9.13 12.70
N GLU A 120 -17.67 -8.71 12.94
CA GLU A 120 -17.24 -8.09 14.21
C GLU A 120 -17.78 -6.67 14.39
N ALA A 121 -17.94 -5.88 13.33
CA ALA A 121 -18.47 -4.50 13.38
C ALA A 121 -19.87 -4.40 14.01
N THR A 122 -20.61 -5.51 14.06
CA THR A 122 -21.93 -5.58 14.67
C THR A 122 -21.87 -5.57 16.20
N HIS A 123 -20.70 -5.72 16.83
CA HIS A 123 -20.56 -6.00 18.27
C HIS A 123 -19.64 -5.05 19.04
N ALA A 124 -18.88 -4.17 18.37
CA ALA A 124 -17.84 -3.39 19.03
C ALA A 124 -18.13 -1.88 19.07
N PRO A 125 -17.94 -1.22 20.23
CA PRO A 125 -17.96 0.24 20.31
C PRO A 125 -16.72 0.85 19.64
N PRO A 126 -16.81 2.08 19.10
CA PRO A 126 -15.71 2.74 18.41
C PRO A 126 -14.64 3.24 19.40
N ALA A 127 -13.73 2.36 19.82
CA ALA A 127 -12.55 2.76 20.62
C ALA A 127 -11.36 3.13 19.70
N ARG A 128 -11.57 3.22 18.38
CA ARG A 128 -10.52 3.41 17.38
C ARG A 128 -10.72 4.73 16.64
N ASP A 129 -9.60 5.35 16.26
CA ASP A 129 -9.55 6.53 15.36
C ASP A 129 -10.05 6.21 13.95
N LEU A 130 -10.08 4.92 13.56
CA LEU A 130 -10.57 4.46 12.27
C LEU A 130 -11.50 3.26 12.43
N PRO A 131 -12.62 3.20 11.70
CA PRO A 131 -13.43 1.98 11.63
C PRO A 131 -12.61 0.83 11.04
N ALA A 132 -12.60 -0.31 11.73
CA ALA A 132 -11.85 -1.49 11.28
C ALA A 132 -12.27 -1.92 9.86
N GLU A 133 -13.57 -1.88 9.57
CA GLU A 133 -14.11 -2.20 8.24
C GLU A 133 -13.54 -1.29 7.15
N ALA A 134 -13.55 0.02 7.35
CA ALA A 134 -13.02 0.98 6.37
C ALA A 134 -11.52 0.78 6.17
N GLU A 135 -10.76 0.45 7.22
CA GLU A 135 -9.34 0.16 7.12
C GLU A 135 -9.06 -1.11 6.31
N VAL A 136 -9.78 -2.21 6.59
CA VAL A 136 -9.67 -3.45 5.80
C VAL A 136 -10.08 -3.24 4.35
N GLN A 137 -11.15 -2.48 4.10
CA GLN A 137 -11.58 -2.13 2.73
C GLN A 137 -10.50 -1.33 1.99
N LEU A 138 -9.83 -0.37 2.64
CA LEU A 138 -8.74 0.40 2.01
C LEU A 138 -7.52 -0.48 1.70
N ILE A 139 -7.15 -1.39 2.60
CA ILE A 139 -6.05 -2.34 2.37
C ILE A 139 -6.37 -3.25 1.17
N ALA A 140 -7.58 -3.79 1.12
CA ALA A 140 -8.04 -4.63 0.02
C ALA A 140 -8.12 -3.86 -1.30
N LEU A 141 -8.66 -2.63 -1.31
CA LEU A 141 -8.69 -1.73 -2.47
C LEU A 141 -7.29 -1.51 -3.04
N ASN A 142 -6.32 -1.12 -2.18
CA ASN A 142 -4.94 -0.91 -2.60
C ASN A 142 -4.32 -2.17 -3.19
N THR A 143 -4.57 -3.33 -2.59
CA THR A 143 -4.01 -4.61 -3.07
C THR A 143 -4.64 -5.01 -4.39
N PHE A 144 -5.98 -5.01 -4.49
CA PHE A 144 -6.71 -5.45 -5.67
C PHE A 144 -6.46 -4.55 -6.90
N SER A 145 -6.25 -3.25 -6.69
CA SER A 145 -5.93 -2.30 -7.76
C SER A 145 -4.55 -2.52 -8.39
N GLN A 146 -3.62 -3.11 -7.65
CA GLN A 146 -2.23 -3.33 -8.08
C GLN A 146 -1.97 -4.75 -8.62
N LEU A 147 -2.90 -5.67 -8.41
CA LEU A 147 -2.78 -7.03 -8.94
C LEU A 147 -2.97 -7.06 -10.47
N PRO A 148 -2.32 -8.02 -11.17
CA PRO A 148 -2.47 -8.18 -12.61
C PRO A 148 -3.93 -8.37 -13.03
N THR A 149 -4.30 -7.82 -14.19
CA THR A 149 -5.68 -7.81 -14.71
C THR A 149 -6.30 -9.18 -14.88
N PHE A 150 -5.50 -10.20 -15.21
CA PHE A 150 -5.97 -11.57 -15.37
C PHE A 150 -6.50 -12.22 -14.07
N LEU A 151 -6.21 -11.62 -12.90
CA LEU A 151 -6.79 -12.06 -11.61
C LEU A 151 -8.19 -11.49 -11.35
N HIS A 152 -8.71 -10.68 -12.26
CA HIS A 152 -10.07 -10.13 -12.22
C HIS A 152 -10.45 -9.40 -10.91
N THR A 153 -9.48 -8.78 -10.23
CA THR A 153 -9.70 -8.08 -8.94
C THR A 153 -10.14 -6.63 -9.10
N ARG A 154 -9.99 -6.02 -10.27
CA ARG A 154 -10.32 -4.59 -10.50
C ARG A 154 -11.79 -4.24 -10.26
N PRO A 155 -12.79 -5.02 -10.71
CA PRO A 155 -14.19 -4.71 -10.39
C PRO A 155 -14.45 -4.65 -8.88
N ARG A 156 -13.77 -5.52 -8.11
CA ARG A 156 -13.86 -5.52 -6.65
C ARG A 156 -13.22 -4.27 -6.05
N ALA A 157 -12.07 -3.84 -6.59
CA ALA A 157 -11.44 -2.58 -6.19
C ALA A 157 -12.38 -1.39 -6.41
N HIS A 158 -13.11 -1.32 -7.53
CA HIS A 158 -14.12 -0.29 -7.76
C HIS A 158 -15.26 -0.32 -6.75
N THR A 159 -15.77 -1.50 -6.46
CA THR A 159 -16.83 -1.66 -5.43
C THR A 159 -16.36 -1.13 -4.08
N LEU A 160 -15.15 -1.50 -3.64
CA LEU A 160 -14.59 -1.03 -2.38
C LEU A 160 -14.34 0.49 -2.38
N LEU A 161 -13.83 1.04 -3.48
CA LEU A 161 -13.65 2.50 -3.61
C LEU A 161 -14.99 3.23 -3.48
N LEU A 162 -16.02 2.76 -4.16
CA LEU A 162 -17.36 3.34 -4.08
C LEU A 162 -17.92 3.25 -2.65
N GLN A 163 -17.83 2.08 -2.00
CA GLN A 163 -18.27 1.89 -0.62
C GLN A 163 -17.59 2.86 0.34
N LEU A 164 -16.26 3.01 0.24
CA LEU A 164 -15.50 3.93 1.07
C LEU A 164 -15.92 5.39 0.84
N GLN A 165 -16.03 5.82 -0.42
CA GLN A 165 -16.33 7.22 -0.75
C GLN A 165 -17.79 7.61 -0.47
N THR A 166 -18.72 6.67 -0.50
CA THR A 166 -20.15 6.92 -0.23
C THR A 166 -20.54 6.60 1.22
N HIS A 167 -19.57 6.21 2.06
CA HIS A 167 -19.85 5.92 3.46
C HIS A 167 -20.39 7.19 4.17
N PRO A 168 -21.46 7.09 4.98
CA PRO A 168 -22.07 8.25 5.65
C PRO A 168 -21.06 9.08 6.46
N ASP A 169 -20.13 8.41 7.12
CA ASP A 169 -19.11 9.05 7.96
C ASP A 169 -17.84 9.43 7.23
N PHE A 170 -17.76 9.26 5.91
CA PHE A 170 -16.54 9.56 5.13
C PHE A 170 -15.98 10.96 5.44
N GLY A 171 -16.84 11.97 5.53
CA GLY A 171 -16.43 13.34 5.84
C GLY A 171 -15.83 13.53 7.24
N GLN A 172 -16.15 12.64 8.17
CA GLN A 172 -15.70 12.69 9.58
C GLN A 172 -14.39 11.93 9.78
N TRP A 173 -13.99 11.06 8.85
CA TRP A 173 -12.75 10.30 8.96
C TRP A 173 -11.52 11.20 8.93
N PRO A 174 -10.41 10.81 9.56
CA PRO A 174 -9.16 11.56 9.54
C PRO A 174 -8.74 11.94 8.14
N ALA A 175 -8.22 13.18 7.98
CA ALA A 175 -7.86 13.71 6.66
C ALA A 175 -6.88 12.82 5.91
N ASP A 176 -5.86 12.28 6.60
CA ASP A 176 -4.86 11.39 5.99
C ASP A 176 -5.44 10.05 5.55
N PHE A 177 -6.45 9.54 6.26
CA PHE A 177 -7.14 8.32 5.85
C PHE A 177 -7.95 8.55 4.56
N ARG A 178 -8.67 9.65 4.48
CA ARG A 178 -9.36 10.07 3.25
C ARG A 178 -8.39 10.33 2.10
N ALA A 179 -7.25 10.95 2.38
CA ALA A 179 -6.18 11.11 1.40
C ALA A 179 -5.67 9.78 0.86
N ALA A 180 -5.48 8.77 1.73
CA ALA A 180 -5.06 7.43 1.31
C ALA A 180 -6.09 6.74 0.40
N ILE A 181 -7.40 6.95 0.64
CA ILE A 181 -8.47 6.47 -0.25
C ILE A 181 -8.36 7.12 -1.63
N TYR A 182 -8.12 8.44 -1.69
CA TYR A 182 -7.89 9.13 -2.97
C TYR A 182 -6.58 8.70 -3.65
N CYS A 183 -5.52 8.42 -2.90
CA CYS A 183 -4.29 7.82 -3.48
C CYS A 183 -4.56 6.45 -4.13
N ALA A 184 -5.39 5.62 -3.50
CA ALA A 184 -5.81 4.36 -4.08
C ALA A 184 -6.65 4.56 -5.36
N ALA A 185 -7.56 5.54 -5.36
CA ALA A 185 -8.33 5.92 -6.55
C ALA A 185 -7.42 6.38 -7.70
N VAL A 186 -6.38 7.18 -7.42
CA VAL A 186 -5.38 7.57 -8.45
C VAL A 186 -4.76 6.36 -9.10
N ARG A 187 -4.31 5.36 -8.31
CA ARG A 187 -3.68 4.14 -8.85
C ARG A 187 -4.64 3.33 -9.71
N LEU A 188 -5.88 3.17 -9.23
CA LEU A 188 -6.92 2.42 -9.94
C LEU A 188 -7.24 3.06 -11.29
N HIS A 189 -7.53 4.37 -11.30
CA HIS A 189 -7.90 5.07 -12.53
C HIS A 189 -6.73 5.23 -13.52
N ARG A 190 -5.48 5.32 -13.04
CA ARG A 190 -4.31 5.26 -13.91
C ARG A 190 -4.18 3.91 -14.59
N ALA A 191 -4.36 2.83 -13.84
CA ALA A 191 -4.32 1.47 -14.38
C ALA A 191 -5.40 1.21 -15.43
N GLU A 192 -6.46 2.04 -15.46
CA GLU A 192 -7.57 2.00 -16.41
C GLU A 192 -7.47 3.05 -17.51
N GLN A 193 -6.39 3.85 -17.48
CA GLN A 193 -6.16 4.90 -18.47
C GLN A 193 -7.26 5.99 -18.48
N VAL A 194 -7.76 6.36 -17.29
CA VAL A 194 -8.74 7.44 -17.10
C VAL A 194 -8.06 8.65 -16.44
N PRO A 195 -7.23 9.42 -17.18
CA PRO A 195 -6.32 10.41 -16.59
C PRO A 195 -7.05 11.56 -15.89
N LEU A 196 -8.18 12.02 -16.41
CA LEU A 196 -8.92 13.13 -15.80
C LEU A 196 -9.44 12.78 -14.39
N VAL A 197 -9.98 11.58 -14.22
CA VAL A 197 -10.48 11.11 -12.91
C VAL A 197 -9.31 10.88 -11.95
N ALA A 198 -8.21 10.31 -12.45
CA ALA A 198 -7.00 10.15 -11.67
C ALA A 198 -6.44 11.50 -11.19
N GLN A 199 -6.45 12.52 -12.05
CA GLN A 199 -6.00 13.87 -11.69
C GLN A 199 -6.89 14.51 -10.63
N GLN A 200 -8.22 14.40 -10.76
CA GLN A 200 -9.15 14.88 -9.74
C GLN A 200 -8.92 14.23 -8.39
N ALA A 201 -8.76 12.89 -8.36
CA ALA A 201 -8.45 12.17 -7.15
C ALA A 201 -7.11 12.61 -6.53
N LEU A 202 -6.08 12.87 -7.35
CA LEU A 202 -4.78 13.34 -6.89
C LEU A 202 -4.90 14.73 -6.23
N GLN A 203 -5.68 15.64 -6.76
CA GLN A 203 -5.93 16.95 -6.15
C GLN A 203 -6.62 16.82 -4.79
N GLN A 204 -7.59 15.91 -4.67
CA GLN A 204 -8.24 15.63 -3.38
C GLN A 204 -7.26 15.04 -2.37
N ALA A 205 -6.44 14.07 -2.77
CA ALA A 205 -5.41 13.48 -1.92
C ALA A 205 -4.44 14.56 -1.40
N LYS A 206 -3.97 15.44 -2.30
CA LYS A 206 -3.06 16.54 -1.98
C LYS A 206 -3.67 17.53 -0.99
N ALA A 207 -4.92 17.90 -1.16
CA ALA A 207 -5.63 18.83 -0.27
C ALA A 207 -5.79 18.29 1.16
N LEU A 208 -5.82 16.96 1.33
CA LEU A 208 -6.07 16.29 2.60
C LEU A 208 -4.81 15.78 3.30
N ALA A 209 -3.71 15.54 2.58
CA ALA A 209 -2.48 14.96 3.13
C ALA A 209 -1.82 15.89 4.15
N ARG A 210 -1.69 15.42 5.40
CA ARG A 210 -1.04 16.13 6.51
C ARG A 210 0.16 15.36 7.04
N HIS A 211 0.01 14.05 7.26
CA HIS A 211 1.05 13.18 7.77
C HIS A 211 2.23 13.05 6.77
N PRO A 212 3.50 12.99 7.23
CA PRO A 212 4.66 12.91 6.35
C PRO A 212 4.60 11.75 5.33
N LEU A 213 4.20 10.54 5.78
CA LEU A 213 4.07 9.37 4.89
C LEU A 213 2.97 9.57 3.84
N THR A 214 1.84 10.19 4.20
CA THR A 214 0.77 10.49 3.26
C THR A 214 1.23 11.52 2.21
N ARG A 215 1.96 12.55 2.63
CA ARG A 215 2.57 13.53 1.72
C ARG A 215 3.61 12.90 0.79
N GLN A 216 4.43 11.99 1.32
CA GLN A 216 5.37 11.23 0.50
C GLN A 216 4.66 10.38 -0.55
N GLU A 217 3.57 9.72 -0.19
CA GLU A 217 2.76 8.94 -1.12
C GLU A 217 2.17 9.80 -2.24
N VAL A 218 1.61 10.95 -1.90
CA VAL A 218 1.09 11.93 -2.88
C VAL A 218 2.21 12.41 -3.81
N ALA A 219 3.38 12.76 -3.27
CA ALA A 219 4.53 13.20 -4.08
C ALA A 219 5.01 12.11 -5.04
N GLN A 220 5.05 10.84 -4.61
CA GLN A 220 5.37 9.72 -5.48
C GLN A 220 4.34 9.56 -6.62
N LEU A 221 3.07 9.77 -6.33
CA LEU A 221 2.02 9.76 -7.34
C LEU A 221 2.13 10.95 -8.30
N GLU A 222 2.50 12.13 -7.83
CA GLU A 222 2.73 13.30 -8.70
C GLU A 222 3.91 13.11 -9.65
N ALA A 223 4.97 12.43 -9.20
CA ALA A 223 6.17 12.21 -10.00
C ALA A 223 5.97 11.24 -11.20
N VAL A 224 4.89 10.43 -11.18
CA VAL A 224 4.55 9.54 -12.29
C VAL A 224 3.60 10.26 -13.24
N PRO A 225 3.90 10.38 -14.56
CA PRO A 225 2.99 10.98 -15.53
C PRO A 225 1.63 10.28 -15.56
N LEU A 226 0.59 11.07 -15.87
CA LEU A 226 -0.79 10.58 -16.05
C LEU A 226 -0.98 9.90 -17.39
#